data_c7021dc906b7142d5d6a68ca215940bc
#
_entry.id   c7021dc906b7142d5d6a68ca215940bc
#
_cell.length_a   1.000
_cell.length_b   1.000
_cell.length_c   1.000
_cell.angle_alpha   90.00
_cell.angle_beta   90.00
_cell.angle_gamma   90.00
#
_symmetry.space_group_name_H-M   'P 1'
#
loop_
_entity.id
_entity.type
_entity.pdbx_description
1 polymer ?
#
loop_
_entity_poly.entity_id
_entity_poly.type
_entity_poly.pdbx_seq_one_letter_code
_entity_poly.pdbx_strand_id
1 'polypeptide(L)'
;MIIHIHFHSHKTGVTRSVETIIPVMNRYAEAKVFGYGIDCPKINFRGLLRNVYTGRETIIHAHRNNEILFALLLRLLGARFKLFFTRHSDTMPAGFTIWLMKKADQVISLNPGMAESLPVSNIMIPHGVDTDIFTTGEKTGVQGIGQKSLVSVAGRIRPSKGQLVAMKAIAPLLSVNPDWGLMLIGKVDDNAYAAEIRETAIKTRVEDQVHFIPETNEIVKLYQASSIVIIPSVSEGFSLVCLEAMACGLITVATESVGIHKSVIEHGKNGFLFPVNDDDALNRILDDVMAGRTKPDPGEIRNTIVEKWSVDNNVRKLLKAYNNS
;
A
#
# COMPACT_ATOMS: atom_id res chain seq x y z
N MET A 1 12.59 -16.59 17.83
CA MET A 1 12.41 -15.12 17.98
C MET A 1 12.53 -14.46 16.62
N ILE A 2 11.56 -13.60 16.26
CA ILE A 2 11.58 -12.83 15.01
C ILE A 2 11.83 -11.37 15.36
N ILE A 3 12.81 -10.73 14.70
CA ILE A 3 13.19 -9.34 14.95
C ILE A 3 13.17 -8.60 13.62
N HIS A 4 12.21 -7.69 13.45
CA HIS A 4 12.24 -6.74 12.34
C HIS A 4 13.14 -5.57 12.69
N ILE A 5 14.00 -5.15 11.76
CA ILE A 5 14.82 -3.95 11.92
C ILE A 5 14.10 -2.78 11.25
N HIS A 6 14.07 -1.61 11.91
CA HIS A 6 13.46 -0.41 11.36
C HIS A 6 14.27 0.84 11.74
N PHE A 7 15.01 1.40 10.79
CA PHE A 7 15.86 2.58 10.96
C PHE A 7 15.37 3.75 10.10
N HIS A 8 14.19 4.25 10.42
CA HIS A 8 13.60 5.40 9.72
C HIS A 8 12.74 6.25 10.65
N SER A 9 12.90 7.57 10.60
CA SER A 9 12.22 8.51 11.52
C SER A 9 10.80 8.87 11.09
N HIS A 10 10.49 8.75 9.79
CA HIS A 10 9.19 9.15 9.25
C HIS A 10 8.31 7.93 8.97
N LYS A 11 7.00 8.05 9.21
CA LYS A 11 6.03 7.01 8.82
C LYS A 11 5.94 6.93 7.29
N THR A 12 6.11 5.72 6.77
CA THR A 12 6.06 5.40 5.33
C THR A 12 5.18 4.16 5.12
N GLY A 13 4.90 3.78 3.88
CA GLY A 13 4.23 2.51 3.58
C GLY A 13 4.94 1.30 4.16
N VAL A 14 6.29 1.30 4.18
CA VAL A 14 7.10 0.25 4.84
C VAL A 14 6.84 0.23 6.35
N THR A 15 6.80 1.39 7.01
CA THR A 15 6.50 1.49 8.45
C THR A 15 5.12 0.92 8.76
N ARG A 16 4.09 1.36 8.00
CA ARG A 16 2.71 0.85 8.15
C ARG A 16 2.63 -0.67 7.95
N SER A 17 3.33 -1.19 6.94
CA SER A 17 3.39 -2.64 6.69
C SER A 17 3.93 -3.42 7.89
N VAL A 18 5.00 -2.96 8.53
CA VAL A 18 5.57 -3.61 9.72
C VAL A 18 4.64 -3.43 10.92
N GLU A 19 4.05 -2.24 11.13
CA GLU A 19 3.06 -1.97 12.20
C GLU A 19 1.85 -2.89 12.10
N THR A 20 1.41 -3.22 10.88
CA THR A 20 0.29 -4.14 10.63
C THR A 20 0.67 -5.60 10.88
N ILE A 21 1.87 -6.02 10.48
CA ILE A 21 2.30 -7.43 10.55
C ILE A 21 2.63 -7.86 11.99
N ILE A 22 3.33 -7.03 12.77
CA ILE A 22 3.87 -7.42 14.08
C ILE A 22 2.79 -7.86 15.10
N PRO A 23 1.66 -7.15 15.27
CA PRO A 23 0.60 -7.59 16.19
C PRO A 23 0.01 -8.94 15.81
N VAL A 24 -0.21 -9.17 14.51
CA VAL A 24 -0.75 -10.44 14.01
C VAL A 24 0.28 -11.56 14.13
N MET A 25 1.55 -11.29 13.84
CA MET A 25 2.64 -12.26 13.99
C MET A 25 2.79 -12.73 15.44
N ASN A 26 2.59 -11.84 16.41
CA ASN A 26 2.61 -12.19 17.85
C ASN A 26 1.48 -13.13 18.30
N ARG A 27 0.47 -13.38 17.47
CA ARG A 27 -0.53 -14.43 17.72
C ARG A 27 0.05 -15.85 17.50
N TYR A 28 1.14 -15.96 16.73
CA TYR A 28 1.75 -17.22 16.29
C TYR A 28 3.18 -17.43 16.78
N ALA A 29 3.97 -16.36 16.86
CA ALA A 29 5.38 -16.42 17.20
C ALA A 29 5.83 -15.07 17.81
N GLU A 30 6.76 -15.13 18.76
CA GLU A 30 7.29 -13.90 19.38
C GLU A 30 8.03 -13.04 18.35
N ALA A 31 7.48 -11.84 18.07
CA ALA A 31 8.00 -10.87 17.12
C ALA A 31 8.15 -9.48 17.76
N LYS A 32 9.27 -8.84 17.53
CA LYS A 32 9.59 -7.49 18.04
C LYS A 32 10.29 -6.67 16.98
N VAL A 33 10.33 -5.36 17.19
CA VAL A 33 11.08 -4.44 16.32
C VAL A 33 12.31 -3.92 17.06
N PHE A 34 13.46 -3.96 16.39
CA PHE A 34 14.65 -3.23 16.79
C PHE A 34 14.81 -1.97 15.96
N GLY A 35 14.80 -0.81 16.60
CA GLY A 35 14.97 0.48 15.94
C GLY A 35 14.04 1.56 16.46
N TYR A 36 13.72 2.52 15.58
CA TYR A 36 12.97 3.74 15.93
C TYR A 36 11.98 4.15 14.83
N GLY A 37 11.14 5.17 15.11
CA GLY A 37 10.18 5.72 14.15
C GLY A 37 9.01 4.79 13.81
N ILE A 38 8.72 3.82 14.68
CA ILE A 38 7.67 2.82 14.51
C ILE A 38 6.97 2.54 15.84
N ASP A 39 5.68 2.27 15.80
CA ASP A 39 4.84 2.01 16.96
C ASP A 39 4.49 0.52 17.07
N CYS A 40 5.44 -0.26 17.58
CA CYS A 40 5.37 -1.70 17.77
C CYS A 40 6.08 -2.13 19.04
N PRO A 41 5.82 -3.35 19.57
CA PRO A 41 6.63 -3.94 20.63
C PRO A 41 8.12 -3.95 20.25
N LYS A 42 8.95 -3.30 21.07
CA LYS A 42 10.38 -3.11 20.78
C LYS A 42 11.27 -4.04 21.59
N ILE A 43 12.42 -4.37 21.02
CA ILE A 43 13.53 -4.99 21.71
C ILE A 43 14.68 -4.00 21.81
N ASN A 44 15.32 -3.91 22.97
CA ASN A 44 16.49 -3.06 23.16
C ASN A 44 17.77 -3.73 22.64
N PHE A 45 18.87 -2.98 22.57
CA PHE A 45 20.14 -3.49 22.02
C PHE A 45 20.69 -4.71 22.77
N ARG A 46 20.59 -4.72 24.12
CA ARG A 46 21.02 -5.88 24.93
C ARG A 46 20.19 -7.13 24.62
N GLY A 47 18.88 -6.96 24.44
CA GLY A 47 17.97 -8.03 24.06
C GLY A 47 18.27 -8.56 22.65
N LEU A 48 18.56 -7.67 21.69
CA LEU A 48 19.00 -8.07 20.35
C LEU A 48 20.28 -8.92 20.44
N LEU A 49 21.34 -8.41 21.08
CA LEU A 49 22.60 -9.13 21.23
C LEU A 49 22.41 -10.48 21.92
N ARG A 50 21.62 -10.55 22.99
CA ARG A 50 21.31 -11.82 23.65
C ARG A 50 20.71 -12.82 22.67
N ASN A 51 19.76 -12.44 21.81
CA ASN A 51 19.12 -13.36 20.87
C ASN A 51 20.09 -13.82 19.79
N VAL A 52 20.92 -12.94 19.20
CA VAL A 52 21.78 -13.28 18.07
C VAL A 52 23.09 -13.98 18.47
N TYR A 53 23.49 -13.94 19.77
CA TYR A 53 24.74 -14.56 20.24
C TYR A 53 24.53 -15.80 21.14
N THR A 54 23.30 -16.10 21.61
CA THR A 54 23.06 -17.23 22.55
C THR A 54 22.60 -18.52 21.88
N GLY A 55 22.72 -18.64 20.55
CA GLY A 55 22.40 -19.87 19.81
C GLY A 55 20.89 -20.17 19.67
N ARG A 56 20.00 -19.25 20.04
CA ARG A 56 18.57 -19.36 19.74
C ARG A 56 18.33 -19.16 18.25
N GLU A 57 17.42 -19.92 17.68
CA GLU A 57 16.93 -19.65 16.33
C GLU A 57 16.32 -18.25 16.27
N THR A 58 17.04 -17.33 15.64
CA THR A 58 16.66 -15.94 15.51
C THR A 58 16.53 -15.59 14.03
N ILE A 59 15.41 -14.98 13.68
CA ILE A 59 15.18 -14.38 12.37
C ILE A 59 15.39 -12.87 12.49
N ILE A 60 16.23 -12.31 11.62
CA ILE A 60 16.28 -10.86 11.40
C ILE A 60 15.64 -10.57 10.06
N HIS A 61 14.67 -9.65 10.06
CA HIS A 61 13.98 -9.21 8.86
C HIS A 61 14.24 -7.73 8.63
N ALA A 62 14.94 -7.42 7.55
CA ALA A 62 15.31 -6.07 7.12
C ALA A 62 14.43 -5.61 5.94
N HIS A 63 14.21 -4.30 5.85
CA HIS A 63 13.36 -3.66 4.83
C HIS A 63 14.10 -2.59 4.02
N ARG A 64 15.30 -2.19 4.47
CA ARG A 64 16.13 -1.15 3.85
C ARG A 64 17.61 -1.54 3.83
N ASN A 65 18.39 -0.91 2.96
CA ASN A 65 19.81 -1.20 2.79
C ASN A 65 20.62 -0.99 4.08
N ASN A 66 20.35 0.09 4.84
CA ASN A 66 21.02 0.35 6.13
C ASN A 66 20.73 -0.73 7.17
N GLU A 67 19.55 -1.34 7.11
CA GLU A 67 19.12 -2.41 8.02
C GLU A 67 19.84 -3.72 7.69
N ILE A 68 19.97 -4.06 6.38
CA ILE A 68 20.79 -5.21 5.96
C ILE A 68 22.25 -4.98 6.38
N LEU A 69 22.80 -3.79 6.12
CA LEU A 69 24.18 -3.47 6.45
C LEU A 69 24.46 -3.65 7.93
N PHE A 70 23.55 -3.19 8.79
CA PHE A 70 23.61 -3.41 10.23
C PHE A 70 23.59 -4.90 10.59
N ALA A 71 22.69 -5.69 9.97
CA ALA A 71 22.62 -7.13 10.20
C ALA A 71 23.92 -7.84 9.75
N LEU A 72 24.49 -7.45 8.61
CA LEU A 72 25.75 -8.00 8.13
C LEU A 72 26.93 -7.65 9.06
N LEU A 73 26.94 -6.46 9.64
CA LEU A 73 27.94 -6.09 10.65
C LEU A 73 27.83 -7.00 11.88
N LEU A 74 26.63 -7.30 12.36
CA LEU A 74 26.45 -8.25 13.46
C LEU A 74 26.96 -9.65 13.11
N ARG A 75 26.73 -10.13 11.87
CA ARG A 75 27.30 -11.41 11.38
C ARG A 75 28.81 -11.39 11.34
N LEU A 76 29.42 -10.31 10.88
CA LEU A 76 30.89 -10.15 10.87
C LEU A 76 31.47 -10.24 12.29
N LEU A 77 30.72 -9.78 13.29
CA LEU A 77 31.08 -9.87 14.71
C LEU A 77 30.71 -11.22 15.36
N GLY A 78 30.32 -12.22 14.56
CA GLY A 78 30.06 -13.59 15.02
C GLY A 78 28.62 -13.89 15.43
N ALA A 79 27.67 -12.98 15.20
CA ALA A 79 26.25 -13.23 15.47
C ALA A 79 25.66 -14.31 14.53
N ARG A 80 24.73 -15.12 15.05
CA ARG A 80 24.07 -16.21 14.33
C ARG A 80 22.57 -15.97 14.24
N PHE A 81 22.06 -15.83 13.01
CA PHE A 81 20.64 -15.65 12.69
C PHE A 81 20.39 -15.88 11.21
N LYS A 82 19.14 -16.11 10.81
CA LYS A 82 18.72 -16.09 9.40
C LYS A 82 18.32 -14.66 9.04
N LEU A 83 18.81 -14.15 7.92
CA LEU A 83 18.56 -12.78 7.44
C LEU A 83 17.59 -12.80 6.27
N PHE A 84 16.41 -12.23 6.49
CA PHE A 84 15.40 -11.98 5.48
C PHE A 84 15.43 -10.52 5.05
N PHE A 85 15.17 -10.27 3.79
CA PHE A 85 15.05 -8.92 3.25
C PHE A 85 13.82 -8.78 2.36
N THR A 86 12.90 -7.88 2.68
CA THR A 86 11.80 -7.51 1.79
C THR A 86 12.17 -6.30 0.95
N ARG A 87 12.13 -6.46 -0.36
CA ARG A 87 12.26 -5.36 -1.31
C ARG A 87 10.93 -4.63 -1.45
N HIS A 88 10.91 -3.30 -1.20
CA HIS A 88 9.69 -2.48 -1.26
C HIS A 88 9.58 -1.58 -2.49
N SER A 89 10.64 -1.45 -3.28
CA SER A 89 10.67 -0.62 -4.49
C SER A 89 10.62 -1.50 -5.74
N ASP A 90 9.84 -1.10 -6.71
CA ASP A 90 9.72 -1.71 -8.05
C ASP A 90 10.83 -1.30 -9.02
N THR A 91 11.59 -0.23 -8.67
CA THR A 91 12.73 0.19 -9.50
C THR A 91 13.87 -0.83 -9.47
N MET A 92 14.61 -0.93 -10.58
CA MET A 92 15.82 -1.78 -10.61
C MET A 92 16.78 -1.38 -9.49
N PRO A 93 17.26 -2.34 -8.67
CA PRO A 93 18.17 -2.04 -7.59
C PRO A 93 19.56 -1.68 -8.12
N ALA A 94 20.19 -0.67 -7.47
CA ALA A 94 21.58 -0.35 -7.74
C ALA A 94 22.52 -1.52 -7.37
N GLY A 95 23.71 -1.59 -7.97
CA GLY A 95 24.68 -2.66 -7.76
C GLY A 95 24.99 -2.94 -6.28
N PHE A 96 25.10 -1.89 -5.46
CA PHE A 96 25.28 -2.03 -4.01
C PHE A 96 24.08 -2.73 -3.33
N THR A 97 22.85 -2.39 -3.73
CA THR A 97 21.67 -3.07 -3.20
C THR A 97 21.61 -4.54 -3.63
N ILE A 98 21.99 -4.85 -4.88
CA ILE A 98 22.10 -6.23 -5.36
C ILE A 98 23.14 -7.01 -4.53
N TRP A 99 24.28 -6.40 -4.26
CA TRP A 99 25.32 -7.02 -3.43
C TRP A 99 24.79 -7.32 -2.01
N LEU A 100 24.08 -6.38 -1.38
CA LEU A 100 23.43 -6.59 -0.08
C LEU A 100 22.42 -7.74 -0.13
N MET A 101 21.54 -7.75 -1.13
CA MET A 101 20.51 -8.79 -1.29
C MET A 101 21.14 -10.19 -1.44
N LYS A 102 22.26 -10.32 -2.15
CA LYS A 102 23.01 -11.58 -2.28
C LYS A 102 23.61 -12.09 -0.96
N LYS A 103 23.67 -11.26 0.08
CA LYS A 103 24.15 -11.64 1.42
C LYS A 103 23.03 -12.00 2.39
N ALA A 104 21.77 -11.72 2.03
CA ALA A 104 20.61 -12.22 2.76
C ALA A 104 20.40 -13.72 2.49
N ASP A 105 19.88 -14.45 3.47
CA ASP A 105 19.55 -15.87 3.28
C ASP A 105 18.32 -16.02 2.41
N GLN A 106 17.38 -15.08 2.50
CA GLN A 106 16.20 -15.03 1.66
C GLN A 106 15.80 -13.58 1.31
N VAL A 107 15.55 -13.33 0.04
CA VAL A 107 14.94 -12.09 -0.45
C VAL A 107 13.47 -12.32 -0.72
N ILE A 108 12.63 -11.34 -0.32
CA ILE A 108 11.18 -11.34 -0.54
C ILE A 108 10.84 -10.23 -1.52
N SER A 109 10.11 -10.58 -2.57
CA SER A 109 9.46 -9.68 -3.52
C SER A 109 7.97 -9.55 -3.20
N LEU A 110 7.34 -8.46 -3.61
CA LEU A 110 5.97 -8.13 -3.22
C LEU A 110 4.93 -8.32 -4.33
N ASN A 111 5.36 -8.37 -5.59
CA ASN A 111 4.51 -8.56 -6.74
C ASN A 111 5.22 -9.36 -7.83
N PRO A 112 4.47 -9.92 -8.83
CA PRO A 112 5.06 -10.75 -9.89
C PRO A 112 6.14 -10.03 -10.69
N GLY A 113 5.91 -8.78 -11.12
CA GLY A 113 6.89 -8.01 -11.90
C GLY A 113 8.20 -7.79 -11.13
N MET A 114 8.12 -7.53 -9.82
CA MET A 114 9.30 -7.45 -8.97
C MET A 114 9.99 -8.81 -8.85
N ALA A 115 9.24 -9.90 -8.69
CA ALA A 115 9.81 -11.25 -8.56
C ALA A 115 10.60 -11.65 -9.81
N GLU A 116 10.10 -11.33 -10.99
CA GLU A 116 10.74 -11.61 -12.28
C GLU A 116 11.96 -10.73 -12.57
N SER A 117 11.88 -9.44 -12.18
CA SER A 117 12.92 -8.46 -12.51
C SER A 117 14.12 -8.44 -11.55
N LEU A 118 13.98 -8.98 -10.33
CA LEU A 118 15.07 -8.98 -9.35
C LEU A 118 16.23 -9.92 -9.79
N PRO A 119 17.48 -9.42 -9.85
CA PRO A 119 18.63 -10.21 -10.28
C PRO A 119 19.21 -11.11 -9.16
N VAL A 120 18.33 -11.58 -8.26
CA VAL A 120 18.67 -12.49 -7.15
C VAL A 120 17.51 -13.47 -6.94
N SER A 121 17.83 -14.66 -6.43
CA SER A 121 16.79 -15.61 -6.01
C SER A 121 15.89 -14.95 -4.96
N ASN A 122 14.58 -15.05 -5.16
CA ASN A 122 13.60 -14.45 -4.27
C ASN A 122 12.34 -15.32 -4.20
N ILE A 123 11.55 -15.09 -3.16
CA ILE A 123 10.20 -15.65 -3.01
C ILE A 123 9.19 -14.51 -3.00
N MET A 124 8.05 -14.72 -3.62
CA MET A 124 6.98 -13.72 -3.64
C MET A 124 6.07 -13.90 -2.43
N ILE A 125 6.09 -12.91 -1.54
CA ILE A 125 5.15 -12.82 -0.41
C ILE A 125 4.58 -11.39 -0.40
N PRO A 126 3.37 -11.19 -0.96
CA PRO A 126 2.73 -9.89 -1.01
C PRO A 126 2.33 -9.42 0.39
N HIS A 127 2.22 -8.10 0.59
CA HIS A 127 1.62 -7.56 1.80
C HIS A 127 0.16 -7.98 1.96
N GLY A 128 -0.31 -7.97 3.20
CA GLY A 128 -1.72 -8.09 3.53
C GLY A 128 -2.26 -6.78 4.11
N VAL A 129 -3.58 -6.66 4.13
CA VAL A 129 -4.32 -5.59 4.79
C VAL A 129 -5.03 -6.12 6.03
N ASP A 130 -5.13 -5.28 7.06
CA ASP A 130 -5.92 -5.58 8.27
C ASP A 130 -7.41 -5.43 7.96
N THR A 131 -8.08 -6.57 7.75
CA THR A 131 -9.50 -6.63 7.39
C THR A 131 -10.45 -6.39 8.57
N ASP A 132 -9.92 -6.31 9.79
CA ASP A 132 -10.70 -5.93 10.98
C ASP A 132 -10.76 -4.39 11.10
N ILE A 133 -9.70 -3.70 10.66
CA ILE A 133 -9.64 -2.23 10.58
C ILE A 133 -10.31 -1.73 9.30
N PHE A 134 -9.89 -2.23 8.13
CA PHE A 134 -10.47 -1.88 6.84
C PHE A 134 -11.69 -2.77 6.58
N THR A 135 -12.85 -2.26 6.91
CA THR A 135 -14.13 -2.98 6.81
C THR A 135 -15.23 -2.11 6.20
N THR A 136 -16.25 -2.75 5.70
CA THR A 136 -17.46 -2.06 5.27
C THR A 136 -18.09 -1.31 6.44
N GLY A 137 -18.76 -0.21 6.17
CA GLY A 137 -19.45 0.60 7.17
C GLY A 137 -20.60 1.37 6.57
N GLU A 138 -21.37 2.02 7.42
CA GLU A 138 -22.42 2.93 6.97
C GLU A 138 -21.79 4.14 6.28
N LYS A 139 -22.36 4.56 5.15
CA LYS A 139 -21.96 5.78 4.47
C LYS A 139 -22.36 6.98 5.31
N THR A 140 -21.39 7.58 5.97
CA THR A 140 -21.57 8.85 6.68
C THR A 140 -21.06 9.98 5.81
N GLY A 141 -21.71 11.14 5.87
CA GLY A 141 -21.22 12.34 5.20
C GLY A 141 -19.85 12.76 5.75
N VAL A 142 -19.05 13.42 4.94
CA VAL A 142 -17.77 14.00 5.36
C VAL A 142 -18.00 15.46 5.74
N GLN A 143 -17.56 15.87 6.91
CA GLN A 143 -17.75 17.24 7.39
C GLN A 143 -17.19 18.27 6.39
N GLY A 144 -18.00 19.24 6.01
CA GLY A 144 -17.61 20.30 5.06
C GLY A 144 -17.73 19.89 3.59
N ILE A 145 -18.25 18.69 3.29
CA ILE A 145 -18.51 18.23 1.91
C ILE A 145 -20.03 18.03 1.74
N GLY A 146 -20.62 18.73 0.78
CA GLY A 146 -22.06 18.68 0.51
C GLY A 146 -22.49 17.58 -0.48
N GLN A 147 -21.56 17.01 -1.22
CA GLN A 147 -21.86 15.98 -2.22
C GLN A 147 -22.29 14.66 -1.59
N LYS A 148 -23.30 14.02 -2.16
CA LYS A 148 -23.88 12.76 -1.65
C LYS A 148 -23.05 11.52 -2.01
N SER A 149 -22.33 11.60 -3.13
CA SER A 149 -21.50 10.52 -3.66
C SER A 149 -20.08 10.99 -3.84
N LEU A 150 -19.12 10.23 -3.34
CA LEU A 150 -17.72 10.65 -3.32
C LEU A 150 -16.83 9.64 -4.05
N VAL A 151 -15.92 10.18 -4.83
CA VAL A 151 -14.79 9.46 -5.42
C VAL A 151 -13.53 9.85 -4.68
N SER A 152 -12.72 8.89 -4.26
CA SER A 152 -11.48 9.14 -3.52
C SER A 152 -10.24 8.77 -4.33
N VAL A 153 -9.19 9.59 -4.17
CA VAL A 153 -7.82 9.26 -4.57
C VAL A 153 -6.93 9.42 -3.34
N ALA A 154 -6.47 8.32 -2.78
CA ALA A 154 -5.66 8.34 -1.56
C ALA A 154 -4.17 8.16 -1.86
N GLY A 155 -3.34 8.98 -1.21
CA GLY A 155 -1.89 8.96 -1.31
C GLY A 155 -1.28 10.35 -1.36
N ARG A 156 0.05 10.44 -1.20
CA ARG A 156 0.77 11.72 -1.29
C ARG A 156 0.53 12.38 -2.64
N ILE A 157 0.23 13.66 -2.65
CA ILE A 157 -0.08 14.41 -3.87
C ILE A 157 1.23 14.77 -4.59
N ARG A 158 1.49 14.04 -5.67
CA ARG A 158 2.70 14.14 -6.50
C ARG A 158 2.51 13.40 -7.84
N PRO A 159 3.29 13.71 -8.90
CA PRO A 159 3.10 13.14 -10.25
C PRO A 159 3.04 11.62 -10.31
N SER A 160 3.89 10.92 -9.56
CA SER A 160 3.91 9.44 -9.57
C SER A 160 2.63 8.78 -9.04
N LYS A 161 1.74 9.55 -8.38
CA LYS A 161 0.44 9.07 -7.88
C LYS A 161 -0.74 9.39 -8.81
N GLY A 162 -0.52 10.18 -9.87
CA GLY A 162 -1.47 10.33 -10.98
C GLY A 162 -2.75 11.10 -10.68
N GLN A 163 -2.83 11.88 -9.58
CA GLN A 163 -4.06 12.59 -9.23
C GLN A 163 -4.56 13.54 -10.34
N LEU A 164 -3.65 14.07 -11.17
CA LEU A 164 -4.05 14.91 -12.30
C LEU A 164 -4.76 14.10 -13.40
N VAL A 165 -4.37 12.84 -13.62
CA VAL A 165 -5.07 11.92 -14.54
C VAL A 165 -6.50 11.68 -14.03
N ALA A 166 -6.66 11.41 -12.73
CA ALA A 166 -7.98 11.26 -12.14
C ALA A 166 -8.80 12.55 -12.27
N MET A 167 -8.19 13.73 -12.03
CA MET A 167 -8.87 15.03 -12.16
C MET A 167 -9.35 15.26 -13.60
N LYS A 168 -8.52 15.04 -14.60
CA LYS A 168 -8.88 15.19 -16.01
C LYS A 168 -10.00 14.23 -16.41
N ALA A 169 -9.92 12.98 -15.98
CA ALA A 169 -10.92 11.97 -16.28
C ALA A 169 -12.29 12.27 -15.66
N ILE A 170 -12.32 12.75 -14.41
CA ILE A 170 -13.59 12.92 -13.68
C ILE A 170 -14.24 14.29 -13.92
N ALA A 171 -13.48 15.33 -14.23
CA ALA A 171 -13.99 16.69 -14.34
C ALA A 171 -15.21 16.85 -15.28
N PRO A 172 -15.22 16.25 -16.50
CA PRO A 172 -16.40 16.32 -17.37
C PRO A 172 -17.64 15.69 -16.74
N LEU A 173 -17.45 14.62 -15.95
CA LEU A 173 -18.55 13.93 -15.28
C LEU A 173 -19.09 14.73 -14.07
N LEU A 174 -18.21 15.36 -13.30
CA LEU A 174 -18.60 16.22 -12.19
C LEU A 174 -19.41 17.42 -12.66
N SER A 175 -19.02 18.04 -13.79
CA SER A 175 -19.71 19.24 -14.31
C SER A 175 -21.19 19.03 -14.63
N VAL A 176 -21.61 17.80 -14.88
CA VAL A 176 -23.00 17.41 -15.17
C VAL A 176 -23.67 16.64 -14.03
N ASN A 177 -22.94 16.33 -12.97
CA ASN A 177 -23.39 15.56 -11.80
C ASN A 177 -23.06 16.30 -10.49
N PRO A 178 -23.81 17.30 -10.06
CA PRO A 178 -23.49 18.13 -8.88
C PRO A 178 -23.52 17.36 -7.55
N ASP A 179 -24.19 16.21 -7.48
CA ASP A 179 -24.22 15.35 -6.29
C ASP A 179 -22.91 14.51 -6.10
N TRP A 180 -22.00 14.53 -7.07
CA TRP A 180 -20.73 13.84 -6.98
C TRP A 180 -19.57 14.78 -6.63
N GLY A 181 -18.61 14.28 -5.85
CA GLY A 181 -17.40 15.02 -5.50
C GLY A 181 -16.15 14.13 -5.55
N LEU A 182 -14.99 14.79 -5.71
CA LEU A 182 -13.67 14.17 -5.70
C LEU A 182 -12.92 14.53 -4.42
N MET A 183 -12.48 13.56 -3.66
CA MET A 183 -11.57 13.72 -2.52
C MET A 183 -10.16 13.31 -2.91
N LEU A 184 -9.20 14.24 -2.78
CA LEU A 184 -7.76 14.00 -2.91
C LEU A 184 -7.17 13.93 -1.50
N ILE A 185 -6.88 12.73 -1.01
CA ILE A 185 -6.57 12.47 0.40
C ILE A 185 -5.07 12.22 0.56
N GLY A 186 -4.37 13.10 1.26
CA GLY A 186 -2.96 12.91 1.59
C GLY A 186 -2.15 14.18 1.67
N LYS A 187 -0.89 14.03 2.08
CA LYS A 187 0.06 15.14 2.15
C LYS A 187 0.43 15.64 0.75
N VAL A 188 0.46 16.94 0.57
CA VAL A 188 1.00 17.58 -0.64
C VAL A 188 2.53 17.51 -0.56
N ASP A 189 3.13 16.69 -1.41
CA ASP A 189 4.60 16.58 -1.56
C ASP A 189 5.11 17.52 -2.68
N ASP A 190 4.25 17.86 -3.66
CA ASP A 190 4.56 18.73 -4.79
C ASP A 190 3.48 19.81 -4.94
N ASN A 191 3.84 21.05 -4.57
CA ASN A 191 2.91 22.17 -4.60
C ASN A 191 2.57 22.63 -6.03
N ALA A 192 3.51 22.52 -6.97
CA ALA A 192 3.25 22.88 -8.37
C ALA A 192 2.24 21.91 -9.00
N TYR A 193 2.41 20.62 -8.73
CA TYR A 193 1.47 19.59 -9.17
C TYR A 193 0.07 19.77 -8.55
N ALA A 194 0.00 20.09 -7.26
CA ALA A 194 -1.27 20.38 -6.60
C ALA A 194 -1.95 21.64 -7.17
N ALA A 195 -1.17 22.67 -7.54
CA ALA A 195 -1.70 23.87 -8.19
C ALA A 195 -2.27 23.55 -9.59
N GLU A 196 -1.62 22.71 -10.38
CA GLU A 196 -2.12 22.25 -11.69
C GLU A 196 -3.47 21.52 -11.58
N ILE A 197 -3.62 20.69 -10.55
CA ILE A 197 -4.91 20.01 -10.26
C ILE A 197 -6.01 21.05 -9.96
N ARG A 198 -5.73 22.05 -9.10
CA ARG A 198 -6.68 23.13 -8.76
C ARG A 198 -7.04 23.96 -9.98
N GLU A 199 -6.05 24.33 -10.79
CA GLU A 199 -6.27 25.08 -12.03
C GLU A 199 -7.15 24.28 -13.01
N THR A 200 -6.96 22.97 -13.09
CA THR A 200 -7.82 22.09 -13.90
C THR A 200 -9.26 22.11 -13.39
N ALA A 201 -9.48 22.04 -12.07
CA ALA A 201 -10.81 22.12 -11.47
C ALA A 201 -11.50 23.47 -11.80
N ILE A 202 -10.79 24.59 -11.68
CA ILE A 202 -11.30 25.93 -12.01
C ILE A 202 -11.64 26.04 -13.50
N LYS A 203 -10.74 25.60 -14.39
CA LYS A 203 -10.98 25.64 -15.85
C LYS A 203 -12.22 24.83 -16.27
N THR A 204 -12.50 23.75 -15.55
CA THR A 204 -13.66 22.89 -15.81
C THR A 204 -14.90 23.26 -14.97
N ARG A 205 -14.80 24.29 -14.12
CA ARG A 205 -15.89 24.81 -13.25
C ARG A 205 -16.44 23.75 -12.28
N VAL A 206 -15.55 22.96 -11.68
CA VAL A 206 -15.90 21.92 -10.71
C VAL A 206 -15.10 22.08 -9.39
N GLU A 207 -14.54 23.25 -9.14
CA GLU A 207 -13.73 23.55 -7.95
C GLU A 207 -14.45 23.28 -6.63
N ASP A 208 -15.77 23.54 -6.58
CA ASP A 208 -16.62 23.29 -5.40
C ASP A 208 -16.91 21.79 -5.15
N GLN A 209 -16.57 20.93 -6.11
CA GLN A 209 -16.72 19.48 -6.01
C GLN A 209 -15.38 18.77 -5.77
N VAL A 210 -14.25 19.50 -5.68
CA VAL A 210 -12.91 18.94 -5.50
C VAL A 210 -12.34 19.30 -4.14
N HIS A 211 -12.13 18.30 -3.29
CA HIS A 211 -11.74 18.48 -1.89
C HIS A 211 -10.36 17.91 -1.62
N PHE A 212 -9.44 18.77 -1.18
CA PHE A 212 -8.10 18.37 -0.73
C PHE A 212 -8.16 18.07 0.76
N ILE A 213 -8.05 16.79 1.12
CA ILE A 213 -8.07 16.31 2.50
C ILE A 213 -6.63 16.04 2.96
N PRO A 214 -6.15 16.66 4.04
CA PRO A 214 -4.82 16.37 4.57
C PRO A 214 -4.62 14.91 4.95
N GLU A 215 -3.36 14.49 5.12
CA GLU A 215 -3.05 13.17 5.67
C GLU A 215 -3.74 12.98 7.02
N THR A 216 -4.45 11.86 7.18
CA THR A 216 -5.29 11.57 8.34
C THR A 216 -5.16 10.13 8.80
N ASN A 217 -5.40 9.89 10.09
CA ASN A 217 -5.55 8.55 10.66
C ASN A 217 -6.98 7.99 10.49
N GLU A 218 -7.93 8.81 10.04
CA GLU A 218 -9.33 8.42 9.84
C GLU A 218 -9.64 7.97 8.40
N ILE A 219 -8.64 7.46 7.70
CA ILE A 219 -8.78 7.06 6.28
C ILE A 219 -9.91 6.05 6.06
N VAL A 220 -10.16 5.15 7.01
CA VAL A 220 -11.25 4.17 6.94
C VAL A 220 -12.61 4.87 6.82
N LYS A 221 -12.86 5.92 7.60
CA LYS A 221 -14.11 6.71 7.51
C LYS A 221 -14.27 7.36 6.15
N LEU A 222 -13.17 7.88 5.57
CA LEU A 222 -13.19 8.48 4.24
C LEU A 222 -13.44 7.42 3.15
N TYR A 223 -12.89 6.22 3.29
CA TYR A 223 -13.23 5.10 2.40
C TYR A 223 -14.71 4.73 2.55
N GLN A 224 -15.22 4.54 3.77
CA GLN A 224 -16.64 4.22 4.00
C GLN A 224 -17.60 5.29 3.47
N ALA A 225 -17.20 6.56 3.46
CA ALA A 225 -17.96 7.64 2.84
C ALA A 225 -17.90 7.63 1.29
N SER A 226 -16.92 6.96 0.70
CA SER A 226 -16.70 6.91 -0.75
C SER A 226 -17.60 5.88 -1.44
N SER A 227 -17.83 6.09 -2.73
CA SER A 227 -18.45 5.11 -3.63
C SER A 227 -17.42 4.43 -4.52
N ILE A 228 -16.40 5.18 -4.91
CA ILE A 228 -15.35 4.74 -5.84
C ILE A 228 -14.00 5.18 -5.28
N VAL A 229 -12.99 4.35 -5.43
CA VAL A 229 -11.58 4.73 -5.21
C VAL A 229 -10.83 4.61 -6.52
N ILE A 230 -10.17 5.68 -6.94
CA ILE A 230 -9.28 5.68 -8.10
C ILE A 230 -7.83 5.58 -7.63
N ILE A 231 -7.05 4.70 -8.25
CA ILE A 231 -5.61 4.54 -8.00
C ILE A 231 -4.88 4.73 -9.31
N PRO A 232 -4.67 5.99 -9.74
CA PRO A 232 -4.11 6.32 -11.04
C PRO A 232 -2.57 6.36 -11.04
N SER A 233 -1.96 5.63 -10.13
CA SER A 233 -0.50 5.64 -9.93
C SER A 233 0.26 5.22 -11.17
N VAL A 234 1.36 5.89 -11.45
CA VAL A 234 2.29 5.56 -12.54
C VAL A 234 3.31 4.51 -12.10
N SER A 235 3.64 4.47 -10.80
CA SER A 235 4.62 3.54 -10.25
C SER A 235 4.34 3.30 -8.77
N GLU A 236 4.32 2.05 -8.37
CA GLU A 236 4.22 1.59 -6.97
C GLU A 236 4.92 0.26 -6.76
N GLY A 237 5.59 0.12 -5.62
CA GLY A 237 6.18 -1.17 -5.24
C GLY A 237 5.12 -2.22 -4.89
N PHE A 238 3.94 -1.81 -4.38
CA PHE A 238 2.88 -2.74 -4.02
C PHE A 238 1.47 -2.18 -4.20
N SER A 239 1.10 -1.08 -3.55
CA SER A 239 -0.24 -0.47 -3.47
C SER A 239 -1.12 -1.04 -2.35
N LEU A 240 -0.83 -0.65 -1.10
CA LEU A 240 -1.71 -0.96 0.03
C LEU A 240 -3.10 -0.32 -0.12
N VAL A 241 -3.18 0.87 -0.71
CA VAL A 241 -4.45 1.58 -0.99
C VAL A 241 -5.44 0.71 -1.76
N CYS A 242 -4.96 -0.12 -2.70
CA CYS A 242 -5.82 -1.04 -3.44
C CYS A 242 -6.49 -2.06 -2.50
N LEU A 243 -5.71 -2.70 -1.63
CA LEU A 243 -6.23 -3.67 -0.67
C LEU A 243 -7.13 -3.02 0.37
N GLU A 244 -6.78 -1.83 0.87
CA GLU A 244 -7.53 -1.06 1.86
C GLU A 244 -8.92 -0.69 1.34
N ALA A 245 -8.97 -0.12 0.12
CA ALA A 245 -10.21 0.28 -0.52
C ALA A 245 -11.13 -0.93 -0.79
N MET A 246 -10.58 -2.00 -1.37
CA MET A 246 -11.34 -3.21 -1.66
C MET A 246 -11.77 -3.95 -0.39
N ALA A 247 -10.98 -3.92 0.70
CA ALA A 247 -11.37 -4.45 2.00
C ALA A 247 -12.58 -3.70 2.59
N CYS A 248 -12.72 -2.41 2.28
CA CYS A 248 -13.92 -1.62 2.61
C CYS A 248 -15.10 -1.88 1.65
N GLY A 249 -14.99 -2.79 0.69
CA GLY A 249 -16.03 -3.12 -0.29
C GLY A 249 -16.22 -2.07 -1.38
N LEU A 250 -15.22 -1.19 -1.62
CA LEU A 250 -15.34 -0.09 -2.56
C LEU A 250 -15.01 -0.52 -3.99
N ILE A 251 -15.76 0.02 -4.95
CA ILE A 251 -15.41 -0.10 -6.37
C ILE A 251 -14.07 0.58 -6.57
N THR A 252 -13.04 -0.21 -6.92
CA THR A 252 -11.67 0.26 -7.10
C THR A 252 -11.34 0.29 -8.59
N VAL A 253 -10.90 1.46 -9.07
CA VAL A 253 -10.48 1.69 -10.46
C VAL A 253 -8.99 2.01 -10.44
N ALA A 254 -8.14 1.13 -10.94
CA ALA A 254 -6.69 1.23 -10.80
C ALA A 254 -5.95 1.08 -12.13
N THR A 255 -4.74 1.62 -12.20
CA THR A 255 -3.85 1.41 -13.35
C THR A 255 -3.45 -0.05 -13.48
N GLU A 256 -3.52 -0.61 -14.70
CA GLU A 256 -3.36 -2.05 -14.95
C GLU A 256 -1.96 -2.59 -14.60
N SER A 257 -0.91 -1.89 -14.99
CA SER A 257 0.47 -2.41 -14.98
C SER A 257 1.31 -1.90 -13.79
N VAL A 258 0.67 -1.53 -12.67
CA VAL A 258 1.35 -0.92 -11.52
C VAL A 258 1.13 -1.73 -10.25
N GLY A 259 2.22 -2.01 -9.55
CA GLY A 259 2.17 -2.70 -8.26
C GLY A 259 1.49 -4.06 -8.31
N ILE A 260 0.45 -4.22 -7.48
CA ILE A 260 -0.30 -5.47 -7.33
C ILE A 260 -1.65 -5.45 -8.05
N HIS A 261 -2.04 -4.34 -8.71
CA HIS A 261 -3.40 -4.11 -9.16
C HIS A 261 -3.96 -5.26 -10.01
N LYS A 262 -3.23 -5.70 -11.05
CA LYS A 262 -3.63 -6.80 -11.93
C LYS A 262 -3.72 -8.17 -11.24
N SER A 263 -3.05 -8.34 -10.11
CA SER A 263 -3.11 -9.59 -9.34
C SER A 263 -4.32 -9.63 -8.38
N VAL A 264 -4.90 -8.46 -8.06
CA VAL A 264 -6.01 -8.30 -7.12
C VAL A 264 -7.32 -8.04 -7.85
N ILE A 265 -7.29 -7.20 -8.88
CA ILE A 265 -8.48 -6.76 -9.61
C ILE A 265 -8.71 -7.63 -10.85
N GLU A 266 -9.86 -8.27 -10.88
CA GLU A 266 -10.44 -8.91 -12.07
C GLU A 266 -11.39 -7.90 -12.71
N HIS A 267 -10.96 -7.34 -13.86
CA HIS A 267 -11.65 -6.25 -14.55
C HIS A 267 -13.13 -6.55 -14.81
N GLY A 268 -14.01 -5.65 -14.38
CA GLY A 268 -15.47 -5.76 -14.56
C GLY A 268 -16.17 -6.65 -13.53
N LYS A 269 -15.43 -7.40 -12.69
CA LYS A 269 -16.01 -8.30 -11.68
C LYS A 269 -15.90 -7.75 -10.27
N ASN A 270 -14.68 -7.50 -9.79
CA ASN A 270 -14.44 -6.98 -8.45
C ASN A 270 -13.78 -5.59 -8.44
N GLY A 271 -13.65 -4.96 -9.61
CA GLY A 271 -13.05 -3.65 -9.80
C GLY A 271 -12.70 -3.43 -11.28
N PHE A 272 -12.00 -2.35 -11.58
CA PHE A 272 -11.67 -1.99 -12.95
C PHE A 272 -10.20 -1.64 -13.10
N LEU A 273 -9.64 -1.96 -14.27
CA LEU A 273 -8.28 -1.66 -14.66
C LEU A 273 -8.29 -0.74 -15.88
N PHE A 274 -7.36 0.22 -15.92
CA PHE A 274 -7.16 1.10 -17.07
C PHE A 274 -5.66 1.30 -17.36
N PRO A 275 -5.26 1.66 -18.61
CA PRO A 275 -3.87 1.92 -18.95
C PRO A 275 -3.29 3.12 -18.19
N VAL A 276 -1.99 3.09 -17.88
CA VAL A 276 -1.30 4.21 -17.21
C VAL A 276 -1.40 5.48 -18.05
N ASN A 277 -1.74 6.60 -17.41
CA ASN A 277 -1.93 7.92 -18.03
C ASN A 277 -3.03 8.00 -19.11
N ASP A 278 -3.97 7.06 -19.15
CA ASP A 278 -5.11 7.09 -20.07
C ASP A 278 -6.35 7.63 -19.32
N ASP A 279 -6.51 8.96 -19.33
CA ASP A 279 -7.65 9.63 -18.71
C ASP A 279 -8.96 9.41 -19.47
N ASP A 280 -8.92 9.14 -20.78
CA ASP A 280 -10.09 8.80 -21.57
C ASP A 280 -10.65 7.39 -21.21
N ALA A 281 -9.76 6.40 -21.04
CA ALA A 281 -10.19 5.06 -20.60
C ALA A 281 -10.74 5.13 -19.16
N LEU A 282 -10.10 5.90 -18.28
CA LEU A 282 -10.58 6.13 -16.92
C LEU A 282 -11.95 6.83 -16.93
N ASN A 283 -12.14 7.86 -17.76
CA ASN A 283 -13.41 8.59 -17.89
C ASN A 283 -14.55 7.64 -18.26
N ARG A 284 -14.37 6.78 -19.28
CA ARG A 284 -15.40 5.82 -19.71
C ARG A 284 -15.81 4.86 -18.58
N ILE A 285 -14.85 4.34 -17.82
CA ILE A 285 -15.12 3.47 -16.67
C ILE A 285 -15.90 4.24 -15.59
N LEU A 286 -15.48 5.46 -15.27
CA LEU A 286 -16.15 6.29 -14.27
C LEU A 286 -17.58 6.64 -14.69
N ASP A 287 -17.81 6.95 -15.96
CA ASP A 287 -19.15 7.24 -16.51
C ASP A 287 -20.08 6.03 -16.33
N ASP A 288 -19.61 4.83 -16.66
CA ASP A 288 -20.37 3.58 -16.48
C ASP A 288 -20.70 3.30 -15.01
N VAL A 289 -19.74 3.48 -14.12
CA VAL A 289 -19.93 3.24 -12.68
C VAL A 289 -20.82 4.31 -12.04
N MET A 290 -20.59 5.59 -12.34
CA MET A 290 -21.37 6.70 -11.78
C MET A 290 -22.83 6.68 -12.24
N ALA A 291 -23.06 6.27 -13.49
CA ALA A 291 -24.40 6.09 -14.04
C ALA A 291 -25.08 4.77 -13.58
N GLY A 292 -24.40 3.92 -12.81
CA GLY A 292 -24.93 2.66 -12.33
C GLY A 292 -25.10 1.58 -13.41
N ARG A 293 -24.49 1.76 -14.61
CA ARG A 293 -24.51 0.75 -15.69
C ARG A 293 -23.71 -0.49 -15.35
N THR A 294 -22.71 -0.34 -14.47
CA THR A 294 -21.93 -1.44 -13.92
C THR A 294 -21.74 -1.23 -12.42
N LYS A 295 -21.97 -2.29 -11.64
CA LYS A 295 -21.94 -2.19 -10.17
C LYS A 295 -21.48 -3.54 -9.58
N PRO A 296 -20.16 -3.75 -9.45
CA PRO A 296 -19.64 -4.89 -8.70
C PRO A 296 -20.22 -4.96 -7.28
N ASP A 297 -20.47 -6.17 -6.80
CA ASP A 297 -21.04 -6.37 -5.45
C ASP A 297 -19.99 -6.06 -4.37
N PRO A 298 -20.28 -5.17 -3.39
CA PRO A 298 -19.34 -4.81 -2.34
C PRO A 298 -18.89 -5.99 -1.47
N GLY A 299 -19.77 -6.98 -1.28
CA GLY A 299 -19.45 -8.20 -0.52
C GLY A 299 -18.44 -9.06 -1.27
N GLU A 300 -18.61 -9.26 -2.58
CA GLU A 300 -17.67 -10.01 -3.41
C GLU A 300 -16.30 -9.31 -3.51
N ILE A 301 -16.30 -7.98 -3.64
CA ILE A 301 -15.07 -7.18 -3.61
C ILE A 301 -14.30 -7.46 -2.31
N ARG A 302 -14.97 -7.29 -1.16
CA ARG A 302 -14.37 -7.51 0.15
C ARG A 302 -13.91 -8.96 0.33
N ASN A 303 -14.73 -9.94 -0.03
CA ASN A 303 -14.40 -11.36 0.15
C ASN A 303 -13.11 -11.74 -0.58
N THR A 304 -12.87 -11.17 -1.77
CA THR A 304 -11.61 -11.36 -2.49
C THR A 304 -10.39 -10.97 -1.63
N ILE A 305 -10.52 -9.89 -0.85
CA ILE A 305 -9.42 -9.41 0.01
C ILE A 305 -9.29 -10.25 1.28
N VAL A 306 -10.40 -10.53 1.95
CA VAL A 306 -10.41 -11.32 3.20
C VAL A 306 -9.78 -12.70 2.97
N GLU A 307 -10.16 -13.38 1.89
CA GLU A 307 -9.69 -14.72 1.58
C GLU A 307 -8.22 -14.80 1.16
N LYS A 308 -7.73 -13.82 0.39
CA LYS A 308 -6.42 -13.95 -0.27
C LYS A 308 -5.38 -12.96 0.23
N TRP A 309 -5.80 -11.77 0.68
CA TRP A 309 -4.93 -10.62 0.91
C TRP A 309 -4.99 -10.06 2.33
N SER A 310 -5.58 -10.80 3.28
CA SER A 310 -5.56 -10.40 4.69
C SER A 310 -4.14 -10.45 5.26
N VAL A 311 -3.90 -9.62 6.28
CA VAL A 311 -2.62 -9.62 7.00
C VAL A 311 -2.33 -10.97 7.65
N ASP A 312 -3.36 -11.71 8.07
CA ASP A 312 -3.21 -13.05 8.62
C ASP A 312 -2.63 -14.03 7.60
N ASN A 313 -3.12 -13.98 6.35
CA ASN A 313 -2.57 -14.77 5.25
C ASN A 313 -1.12 -14.38 4.91
N ASN A 314 -0.80 -13.09 4.95
CA ASN A 314 0.58 -12.62 4.76
C ASN A 314 1.51 -13.17 5.85
N VAL A 315 1.11 -13.04 7.12
CA VAL A 315 1.89 -13.52 8.27
C VAL A 315 2.11 -15.04 8.21
N ARG A 316 1.09 -15.82 7.87
CA ARG A 316 1.24 -17.28 7.69
C ARG A 316 2.27 -17.65 6.61
N LYS A 317 2.27 -16.92 5.49
CA LYS A 317 3.26 -17.09 4.42
C LYS A 317 4.67 -16.73 4.88
N LEU A 318 4.82 -15.62 5.63
CA LEU A 318 6.11 -15.22 6.21
C LEU A 318 6.64 -16.26 7.20
N LEU A 319 5.80 -16.74 8.12
CA LEU A 319 6.19 -17.77 9.11
C LEU A 319 6.59 -19.08 8.44
N LYS A 320 5.86 -19.49 7.39
CA LYS A 320 6.24 -20.64 6.57
C LYS A 320 7.61 -20.45 5.91
N ALA A 321 7.88 -19.26 5.37
CA ALA A 321 9.18 -18.95 4.78
C ALA A 321 10.30 -18.96 5.83
N TYR A 322 10.08 -18.42 7.02
CA TYR A 322 11.05 -18.41 8.11
C TYR A 322 11.43 -19.82 8.60
N ASN A 323 10.46 -20.74 8.59
CA ASN A 323 10.68 -22.13 9.04
C ASN A 323 11.37 -22.99 7.98
N ASN A 324 11.24 -22.67 6.69
CA ASN A 324 11.77 -23.47 5.57
C ASN A 324 13.16 -23.02 5.10
N SER A 325 13.75 -22.02 5.70
CA SER A 325 15.04 -21.43 5.28
C SER A 325 16.23 -22.01 6.02
#